data_4321bbefbc6c3af73c24018b07f71fe2
#
_entry.id   4321bbefbc6c3af73c24018b07f71fe2
#
_cell.length_a   1.000
_cell.length_b   1.000
_cell.length_c   1.000
_cell.angle_alpha   90.00
_cell.angle_beta   90.00
_cell.angle_gamma   90.00
#
_symmetry.space_group_name_H-M   'P 1'
#
loop_
_entity.id
_entity.type
_entity.pdbx_description
1 polymer ?
#
loop_
_entity_poly.entity_id
_entity_poly.type
_entity_poly.pdbx_seq_one_letter_code
_entity_poly.pdbx_strand_id
1 'polypeptide(L)'
;MKIKIALFITALLGSTLAVSRVHADMQDDVDRAVSIIERFSEIPETAIPPAVMRDAKAVAILTVTKAGFVLSGRGGTGVVIARTEKGWSGPSAIGTGGLGLGFQAGVQVSEYVIILNTQEAVNSFAKGNNVTLGGNLSAAIGPIGRSAEAAVAPQAALYTYSRSQGIFAGVSLEGTVIATRYQQNEEYYGKPAFPSDIFSGDIKPPSGAQKLLDVLSKY
;
A
#
# COMPACT_ATOMS: atom_id res chain seq x y z
N MET A 1 32.62 -46.34 41.29
CA MET A 1 31.33 -45.64 41.20
C MET A 1 31.27 -44.98 39.81
N LYS A 2 30.60 -45.67 38.85
CA LYS A 2 30.54 -45.23 37.43
C LYS A 2 29.24 -44.49 37.21
N ILE A 3 29.33 -43.19 37.02
CA ILE A 3 28.19 -42.32 36.69
C ILE A 3 27.92 -42.50 35.19
N LYS A 4 26.78 -43.10 34.83
CA LYS A 4 26.27 -43.16 33.46
C LYS A 4 25.57 -41.83 33.15
N ILE A 5 26.18 -41.01 32.32
CA ILE A 5 25.54 -39.83 31.74
C ILE A 5 24.63 -40.33 30.62
N ALA A 6 23.34 -40.31 30.86
CA ALA A 6 22.35 -40.59 29.85
C ALA A 6 22.20 -39.36 28.95
N LEU A 7 22.63 -39.50 27.70
CA LEU A 7 22.50 -38.49 26.65
C LEU A 7 21.04 -38.49 26.20
N PHE A 8 20.24 -37.51 26.65
CA PHE A 8 18.92 -37.22 26.12
C PHE A 8 19.08 -36.49 24.80
N ILE A 9 19.10 -37.22 23.70
CA ILE A 9 18.92 -36.66 22.36
C ILE A 9 17.42 -36.42 22.20
N THR A 10 16.99 -35.20 22.49
CA THR A 10 15.64 -34.76 22.17
C THR A 10 15.58 -34.55 20.66
N ALA A 11 14.94 -35.48 19.98
CA ALA A 11 14.60 -35.33 18.57
C ALA A 11 13.68 -34.12 18.43
N LEU A 12 14.26 -33.00 17.99
CA LEU A 12 13.51 -31.84 17.55
C LEU A 12 12.83 -32.21 16.23
N LEU A 13 11.61 -32.77 16.32
CA LEU A 13 10.74 -32.96 15.17
C LEU A 13 10.58 -31.58 14.53
N GLY A 14 11.21 -31.42 13.40
CA GLY A 14 10.96 -30.29 12.51
C GLY A 14 9.51 -30.30 12.05
N SER A 15 8.63 -29.66 12.82
CA SER A 15 7.37 -29.18 12.30
C SER A 15 7.74 -28.12 11.26
N THR A 16 7.78 -28.53 10.00
CA THR A 16 7.66 -27.61 8.87
C THR A 16 6.33 -26.91 9.06
N LEU A 17 6.36 -25.76 9.70
CA LEU A 17 5.29 -24.78 9.61
C LEU A 17 5.14 -24.53 8.13
N ALA A 18 4.17 -25.18 7.51
CA ALA A 18 3.64 -24.77 6.23
C ALA A 18 3.16 -23.34 6.47
N VAL A 19 4.02 -22.37 6.18
CA VAL A 19 3.62 -20.99 6.03
C VAL A 19 2.65 -21.04 4.85
N SER A 20 1.37 -21.22 5.16
CA SER A 20 0.31 -20.93 4.19
C SER A 20 0.64 -19.56 3.67
N ARG A 21 1.10 -19.49 2.42
CA ARG A 21 1.23 -18.22 1.73
C ARG A 21 -0.20 -17.69 1.67
N VAL A 22 -0.54 -16.80 2.59
CA VAL A 22 -1.70 -15.95 2.43
C VAL A 22 -1.36 -15.10 1.21
N HIS A 23 -1.68 -15.64 0.04
CA HIS A 23 -1.81 -14.82 -1.16
C HIS A 23 -3.01 -13.95 -0.83
N ALA A 24 -2.74 -12.73 -0.36
CA ALA A 24 -3.78 -11.72 -0.35
C ALA A 24 -4.23 -11.60 -1.81
N ASP A 25 -5.42 -12.09 -2.09
CA ASP A 25 -6.03 -11.95 -3.40
C ASP A 25 -6.10 -10.45 -3.70
N MET A 26 -5.87 -10.08 -4.95
CA MET A 26 -5.98 -8.67 -5.34
C MET A 26 -7.37 -8.12 -5.08
N GLN A 27 -8.42 -8.96 -5.10
CA GLN A 27 -9.76 -8.56 -4.72
C GLN A 27 -9.83 -8.11 -3.26
N ASP A 28 -9.14 -8.80 -2.34
CA ASP A 28 -9.06 -8.39 -0.94
C ASP A 28 -8.37 -7.03 -0.79
N ASP A 29 -7.33 -6.75 -1.61
CA ASP A 29 -6.66 -5.47 -1.62
C ASP A 29 -7.59 -4.35 -2.15
N VAL A 30 -8.39 -4.64 -3.17
CA VAL A 30 -9.41 -3.72 -3.73
C VAL A 30 -10.50 -3.42 -2.69
N ASP A 31 -11.02 -4.43 -2.00
CA ASP A 31 -12.07 -4.26 -0.99
C ASP A 31 -11.54 -3.49 0.25
N ARG A 32 -10.30 -3.77 0.65
CA ARG A 32 -9.64 -2.97 1.68
C ARG A 32 -9.43 -1.53 1.26
N ALA A 33 -9.06 -1.28 0.01
CA ALA A 33 -8.89 0.07 -0.51
C ALA A 33 -10.18 0.89 -0.43
N VAL A 34 -11.33 0.30 -0.76
CA VAL A 34 -12.66 0.93 -0.55
C VAL A 34 -12.82 1.36 0.90
N SER A 35 -12.64 0.41 1.83
CA SER A 35 -12.81 0.67 3.26
C SER A 35 -11.83 1.72 3.80
N ILE A 36 -10.61 1.76 3.28
CA ILE A 36 -9.60 2.77 3.65
C ILE A 36 -10.05 4.16 3.20
N ILE A 37 -10.45 4.34 1.94
CA ILE A 37 -10.92 5.64 1.44
C ILE A 37 -12.13 6.13 2.24
N GLU A 38 -13.10 5.26 2.53
CA GLU A 38 -14.26 5.61 3.35
C GLU A 38 -13.84 6.09 4.74
N ARG A 39 -12.93 5.37 5.42
CA ARG A 39 -12.41 5.78 6.75
C ARG A 39 -11.64 7.09 6.74
N PHE A 40 -10.90 7.39 5.67
CA PHE A 40 -10.19 8.67 5.55
C PHE A 40 -11.12 9.85 5.27
N SER A 41 -12.39 9.61 4.92
CA SER A 41 -13.41 10.65 4.73
C SER A 41 -14.35 10.84 5.93
N GLU A 42 -14.34 9.93 6.93
CA GLU A 42 -15.27 9.95 8.06
C GLU A 42 -15.04 11.12 9.03
N ILE A 43 -13.79 11.54 9.24
CA ILE A 43 -13.42 12.57 10.22
C ILE A 43 -12.97 13.82 9.47
N PRO A 44 -13.80 14.86 9.39
CA PRO A 44 -13.53 16.05 8.57
C PRO A 44 -12.22 16.76 8.89
N GLU A 45 -11.77 16.73 10.16
CA GLU A 45 -10.54 17.39 10.62
C GLU A 45 -9.27 16.69 10.14
N THR A 46 -9.36 15.39 9.84
CA THR A 46 -8.23 14.57 9.36
C THR A 46 -8.45 14.01 7.97
N ALA A 47 -9.59 14.35 7.35
CA ALA A 47 -9.94 13.89 6.01
C ALA A 47 -8.94 14.40 4.96
N ILE A 48 -8.75 13.60 3.93
CA ILE A 48 -8.06 14.05 2.73
C ILE A 48 -8.96 15.12 2.07
N PRO A 49 -8.44 16.33 1.82
CA PRO A 49 -9.25 17.38 1.21
C PRO A 49 -9.80 16.93 -0.15
N PRO A 50 -11.09 17.17 -0.45
CA PRO A 50 -11.68 16.81 -1.74
C PRO A 50 -10.93 17.36 -2.93
N ALA A 51 -10.35 18.57 -2.82
CA ALA A 51 -9.53 19.17 -3.86
C ALA A 51 -8.28 18.35 -4.18
N VAL A 52 -7.60 17.82 -3.15
CA VAL A 52 -6.42 16.94 -3.32
C VAL A 52 -6.79 15.67 -4.07
N MET A 53 -7.91 15.05 -3.71
CA MET A 53 -8.39 13.84 -4.40
C MET A 53 -8.83 14.14 -5.85
N ARG A 54 -9.52 15.27 -6.06
CA ARG A 54 -9.96 15.70 -7.41
C ARG A 54 -8.79 15.96 -8.34
N ASP A 55 -7.72 16.58 -7.84
CA ASP A 55 -6.56 16.99 -8.65
C ASP A 55 -5.53 15.84 -8.78
N ALA A 56 -5.71 14.73 -8.06
CA ALA A 56 -4.84 13.57 -8.08
C ALA A 56 -4.71 12.98 -9.49
N LYS A 57 -3.47 12.71 -9.92
CA LYS A 57 -3.18 11.98 -11.15
C LYS A 57 -3.28 10.47 -10.96
N ALA A 58 -2.99 9.98 -9.76
CA ALA A 58 -3.25 8.61 -9.34
C ALA A 58 -3.35 8.55 -7.81
N VAL A 59 -3.90 7.46 -7.32
CA VAL A 59 -4.00 7.16 -5.88
C VAL A 59 -3.47 5.76 -5.64
N ALA A 60 -2.49 5.62 -4.75
CA ALA A 60 -2.05 4.33 -4.23
C ALA A 60 -2.58 4.13 -2.81
N ILE A 61 -3.17 2.98 -2.56
CA ILE A 61 -3.82 2.65 -1.28
C ILE A 61 -3.24 1.32 -0.82
N LEU A 62 -2.67 1.29 0.38
CA LEU A 62 -2.02 0.07 0.88
C LEU A 62 -2.14 -0.08 2.39
N THR A 63 -2.12 -1.33 2.84
CA THR A 63 -2.03 -1.71 4.24
C THR A 63 -0.65 -2.30 4.50
N VAL A 64 0.04 -1.81 5.52
CA VAL A 64 1.37 -2.28 5.92
C VAL A 64 1.30 -2.79 7.35
N THR A 65 1.72 -4.03 7.55
CA THR A 65 1.91 -4.63 8.87
C THR A 65 3.39 -4.63 9.22
N LYS A 66 3.71 -4.11 10.38
CA LYS A 66 5.03 -4.19 10.99
C LYS A 66 4.94 -5.06 12.23
N ALA A 67 5.83 -6.03 12.34
CA ALA A 67 5.94 -6.89 13.52
C ALA A 67 7.41 -7.12 13.87
N GLY A 68 7.73 -7.19 15.17
CA GLY A 68 9.10 -7.47 15.60
C GLY A 68 9.34 -7.37 17.09
N PHE A 69 10.52 -7.88 17.45
CA PHE A 69 11.15 -7.78 18.77
C PHE A 69 12.65 -7.70 18.52
N VAL A 70 13.31 -6.57 18.76
CA VAL A 70 14.72 -6.29 18.42
C VAL A 70 14.98 -6.25 16.91
N LEU A 71 14.55 -7.27 16.16
CA LEU A 71 14.49 -7.31 14.70
C LEU A 71 13.03 -7.21 14.28
N SER A 72 12.72 -6.31 13.38
CA SER A 72 11.36 -6.13 12.87
C SER A 72 11.30 -6.39 11.36
N GLY A 73 10.20 -7.06 10.95
CA GLY A 73 9.79 -7.15 9.55
C GLY A 73 8.60 -6.23 9.28
N ARG A 74 8.54 -5.68 8.09
CA ARG A 74 7.35 -5.01 7.58
C ARG A 74 6.99 -5.58 6.21
N GLY A 75 5.71 -5.73 5.97
CA GLY A 75 5.18 -6.15 4.69
C GLY A 75 3.80 -5.55 4.47
N GLY A 76 3.46 -5.28 3.24
CA GLY A 76 2.18 -4.68 2.93
C GLY A 76 1.79 -4.92 1.48
N THR A 77 0.48 -4.86 1.24
CA THR A 77 -0.12 -5.00 -0.08
C THR A 77 -1.17 -3.91 -0.30
N GLY A 78 -1.50 -3.67 -1.55
CA GLY A 78 -2.50 -2.69 -1.92
C GLY A 78 -2.60 -2.53 -3.43
N VAL A 79 -3.21 -1.44 -3.85
CA VAL A 79 -3.47 -1.14 -5.25
C VAL A 79 -3.11 0.31 -5.57
N VAL A 80 -2.79 0.57 -6.83
CA VAL A 80 -2.66 1.92 -7.40
C VAL A 80 -3.60 2.05 -8.59
N ILE A 81 -4.30 3.19 -8.66
CA ILE A 81 -5.30 3.51 -9.66
C ILE A 81 -4.94 4.88 -10.25
N ALA A 82 -4.88 4.99 -11.57
CA ALA A 82 -4.56 6.23 -12.25
C ALA A 82 -5.81 6.93 -12.79
N ARG A 83 -5.77 8.24 -12.90
CA ARG A 83 -6.81 9.03 -13.57
C ARG A 83 -6.55 9.02 -15.07
N THR A 84 -7.59 8.74 -15.82
CA THR A 84 -7.60 8.74 -17.28
C THR A 84 -8.59 9.78 -17.81
N GLU A 85 -8.60 10.01 -19.11
CA GLU A 85 -9.60 10.87 -19.75
C GLU A 85 -11.04 10.36 -19.58
N LYS A 86 -11.20 9.06 -19.35
CA LYS A 86 -12.51 8.37 -19.20
C LYS A 86 -12.91 8.15 -17.73
N GLY A 87 -12.16 8.71 -16.77
CA GLY A 87 -12.35 8.48 -15.33
C GLY A 87 -11.15 7.77 -14.71
N TRP A 88 -11.38 6.85 -13.79
CA TRP A 88 -10.31 6.09 -13.15
C TRP A 88 -9.98 4.81 -13.93
N SER A 89 -8.71 4.47 -14.03
CA SER A 89 -8.24 3.19 -14.57
C SER A 89 -8.69 2.01 -13.70
N GLY A 90 -8.46 0.79 -14.16
CA GLY A 90 -8.46 -0.34 -13.26
C GLY A 90 -7.33 -0.29 -12.21
N PRO A 91 -7.44 -1.05 -11.12
CA PRO A 91 -6.40 -1.13 -10.11
C PRO A 91 -5.22 -1.97 -10.59
N SER A 92 -4.00 -1.57 -10.23
CA SER A 92 -2.77 -2.36 -10.38
C SER A 92 -2.24 -2.74 -9.00
N ALA A 93 -1.96 -4.02 -8.79
CA ALA A 93 -1.48 -4.56 -7.52
C ALA A 93 -0.07 -4.08 -7.19
N ILE A 94 0.11 -3.60 -5.98
CA ILE A 94 1.40 -3.18 -5.43
C ILE A 94 1.68 -3.89 -4.11
N GLY A 95 2.95 -3.95 -3.77
CA GLY A 95 3.40 -4.49 -2.48
C GLY A 95 4.64 -3.77 -1.97
N THR A 96 4.87 -3.88 -0.68
CA THR A 96 6.07 -3.37 -0.02
C THR A 96 6.59 -4.38 0.98
N GLY A 97 7.89 -4.33 1.23
CA GLY A 97 8.52 -5.17 2.24
C GLY A 97 9.83 -4.55 2.73
N GLY A 98 10.25 -4.95 3.91
CA GLY A 98 11.50 -4.48 4.47
C GLY A 98 11.81 -5.08 5.84
N LEU A 99 13.08 -5.02 6.19
CA LEU A 99 13.58 -5.38 7.53
C LEU A 99 14.03 -4.11 8.24
N GLY A 100 13.87 -4.09 9.55
CA GLY A 100 14.32 -2.98 10.39
C GLY A 100 14.91 -3.49 11.69
N LEU A 101 15.84 -2.73 12.27
CA LEU A 101 16.32 -2.94 13.61
C LEU A 101 15.62 -1.96 14.53
N GLY A 102 15.13 -2.42 15.67
CA GLY A 102 14.49 -1.56 16.66
C GLY A 102 14.17 -2.32 17.94
N PHE A 103 14.42 -1.70 19.09
CA PHE A 103 14.19 -2.28 20.42
C PHE A 103 12.71 -2.23 20.85
N GLN A 104 11.78 -2.32 19.89
CA GLN A 104 10.36 -2.24 20.16
C GLN A 104 9.70 -3.58 19.82
N ALA A 105 9.00 -4.16 20.80
CA ALA A 105 8.19 -5.35 20.62
C ALA A 105 6.76 -4.96 20.29
N GLY A 106 6.19 -5.57 19.25
CA GLY A 106 4.79 -5.34 18.95
C GLY A 106 4.40 -5.66 17.52
N VAL A 107 3.11 -5.47 17.27
CA VAL A 107 2.50 -5.50 15.94
C VAL A 107 1.79 -4.17 15.71
N GLN A 108 1.99 -3.59 14.55
CA GLN A 108 1.31 -2.39 14.10
C GLN A 108 0.75 -2.63 12.71
N VAL A 109 -0.49 -2.22 12.49
CA VAL A 109 -1.10 -2.16 11.17
C VAL A 109 -1.30 -0.69 10.82
N SER A 110 -0.84 -0.29 9.66
CA SER A 110 -0.95 1.07 9.15
C SER A 110 -1.60 1.06 7.78
N GLU A 111 -2.55 1.94 7.59
CA GLU A 111 -3.23 2.19 6.34
C GLU A 111 -2.67 3.46 5.71
N TYR A 112 -2.42 3.43 4.42
CA TYR A 112 -1.85 4.55 3.68
C TYR A 112 -2.69 4.86 2.46
N VAL A 113 -2.90 6.16 2.24
CA VAL A 113 -3.35 6.73 0.99
C VAL A 113 -2.26 7.66 0.48
N ILE A 114 -1.71 7.35 -0.69
CA ILE A 114 -0.65 8.12 -1.34
C ILE A 114 -1.23 8.74 -2.59
N ILE A 115 -1.31 10.05 -2.61
CA ILE A 115 -1.77 10.82 -3.75
C ILE A 115 -0.58 11.10 -4.66
N LEU A 116 -0.68 10.72 -5.90
CA LEU A 116 0.30 11.02 -6.94
C LEU A 116 -0.14 12.31 -7.64
N ASN A 117 0.61 13.39 -7.41
CA ASN A 117 0.27 14.74 -7.90
C ASN A 117 0.79 15.01 -9.32
N THR A 118 1.81 14.28 -9.75
CA THR A 118 2.49 14.53 -11.03
C THR A 118 2.41 13.35 -11.96
N GLN A 119 2.43 13.62 -13.27
CA GLN A 119 2.48 12.57 -14.29
C GLN A 119 3.78 11.76 -14.21
N GLU A 120 4.87 12.36 -13.75
CA GLU A 120 6.14 11.68 -13.54
C GLU A 120 6.00 10.58 -12.44
N ALA A 121 5.28 10.90 -11.36
CA ALA A 121 4.97 9.91 -10.33
C ALA A 121 4.14 8.75 -10.89
N VAL A 122 3.09 9.03 -11.67
CA VAL A 122 2.29 7.99 -12.35
C VAL A 122 3.16 7.14 -13.27
N ASN A 123 4.01 7.78 -14.08
CA ASN A 123 4.90 7.09 -15.00
C ASN A 123 5.92 6.18 -14.28
N SER A 124 6.35 6.56 -13.08
CA SER A 124 7.24 5.73 -12.26
C SER A 124 6.57 4.44 -11.83
N PHE A 125 5.29 4.48 -11.46
CA PHE A 125 4.49 3.29 -11.19
C PHE A 125 4.13 2.51 -12.46
N ALA A 126 3.84 3.22 -13.57
CA ALA A 126 3.49 2.60 -14.85
C ALA A 126 4.63 1.75 -15.44
N LYS A 127 5.89 2.16 -15.23
CA LYS A 127 7.06 1.38 -15.65
C LYS A 127 7.20 0.05 -14.91
N GLY A 128 6.43 -0.15 -13.84
CA GLY A 128 6.49 -1.36 -13.01
C GLY A 128 7.79 -1.53 -12.24
N ASN A 129 8.62 -0.51 -12.20
CA ASN A 129 9.86 -0.49 -11.43
C ASN A 129 9.57 -0.25 -9.94
N ASN A 130 10.57 -0.54 -9.11
CA ASN A 130 10.50 -0.19 -7.71
C ASN A 130 10.46 1.33 -7.53
N VAL A 131 9.43 1.81 -6.85
CA VAL A 131 9.28 3.22 -6.48
C VAL A 131 9.74 3.39 -5.04
N THR A 132 10.76 4.23 -4.81
CA THR A 132 11.24 4.55 -3.46
C THR A 132 10.67 5.90 -3.03
N LEU A 133 9.84 5.89 -1.98
CA LEU A 133 9.23 7.09 -1.43
C LEU A 133 10.29 7.95 -0.72
N GLY A 134 10.34 9.25 -1.04
CA GLY A 134 11.38 10.16 -0.53
C GLY A 134 12.76 9.97 -1.17
N GLY A 135 12.91 9.00 -2.08
CA GLY A 135 14.13 8.77 -2.85
C GLY A 135 14.02 9.37 -4.25
N ASN A 136 13.56 8.57 -5.21
CA ASN A 136 13.40 9.01 -6.60
C ASN A 136 12.15 9.89 -6.85
N LEU A 137 11.22 9.92 -5.91
CA LEU A 137 10.06 10.82 -5.92
C LEU A 137 9.97 11.58 -4.60
N SER A 138 9.81 12.91 -4.67
CA SER A 138 9.59 13.74 -3.48
C SER A 138 8.25 13.37 -2.83
N ALA A 139 8.29 13.08 -1.54
CA ALA A 139 7.11 12.76 -0.75
C ALA A 139 6.98 13.74 0.41
N ALA A 140 5.76 14.15 0.70
CA ALA A 140 5.41 14.98 1.84
C ALA A 140 4.16 14.45 2.54
N ILE A 141 3.99 14.82 3.80
CA ILE A 141 2.71 14.62 4.48
C ILE A 141 1.69 15.52 3.80
N GLY A 142 0.55 14.94 3.40
CA GLY A 142 -0.49 15.69 2.72
C GLY A 142 -1.17 16.69 3.65
N PRO A 143 -1.73 17.79 3.10
CA PRO A 143 -2.53 18.72 3.87
C PRO A 143 -3.81 18.04 4.37
N ILE A 144 -4.25 18.33 5.59
CA ILE A 144 -5.43 17.73 6.22
C ILE A 144 -6.45 18.79 6.62
N GLY A 145 -7.73 18.39 6.65
CA GLY A 145 -8.83 19.21 7.12
C GLY A 145 -9.29 20.30 6.14
N ARG A 146 -10.36 20.98 6.48
CA ARG A 146 -11.01 21.97 5.61
C ARG A 146 -10.17 23.21 5.31
N SER A 147 -9.29 23.61 6.22
CA SER A 147 -8.38 24.75 6.03
C SER A 147 -7.29 24.50 5.00
N ALA A 148 -7.07 23.27 4.60
CA ALA A 148 -6.07 22.91 3.61
C ALA A 148 -6.51 23.17 2.15
N GLU A 149 -7.80 23.42 1.90
CA GLU A 149 -8.32 23.66 0.54
C GLU A 149 -7.74 24.91 -0.12
N ALA A 150 -7.33 25.91 0.66
CA ALA A 150 -6.74 27.16 0.15
C ALA A 150 -5.23 27.08 -0.13
N ALA A 151 -4.56 26.02 0.26
CA ALA A 151 -3.09 25.92 0.24
C ALA A 151 -2.54 24.90 -0.77
N VAL A 152 -3.37 24.30 -1.60
CA VAL A 152 -2.95 23.15 -2.44
C VAL A 152 -2.40 23.60 -3.79
N ALA A 153 -1.16 24.10 -3.77
CA ALA A 153 -0.27 23.88 -4.92
C ALA A 153 0.52 22.60 -4.66
N PRO A 154 0.60 21.64 -5.59
CA PRO A 154 1.36 20.43 -5.38
C PRO A 154 2.85 20.78 -5.24
N GLN A 155 3.34 20.84 -4.02
CA GLN A 155 4.75 21.12 -3.72
C GLN A 155 5.59 19.84 -3.71
N ALA A 156 4.94 18.67 -3.65
CA ALA A 156 5.60 17.37 -3.70
C ALA A 156 4.97 16.48 -4.77
N ALA A 157 5.79 15.59 -5.36
CA ALA A 157 5.29 14.62 -6.34
C ALA A 157 4.26 13.67 -5.72
N LEU A 158 4.39 13.39 -4.42
CA LEU A 158 3.51 12.53 -3.66
C LEU A 158 3.06 13.21 -2.37
N TYR A 159 1.76 13.11 -2.04
CA TYR A 159 1.25 13.35 -0.69
C TYR A 159 0.92 12.03 -0.02
N THR A 160 1.40 11.85 1.21
CA THR A 160 1.17 10.63 1.99
C THR A 160 0.26 10.92 3.17
N TYR A 161 -0.81 10.14 3.27
CA TYR A 161 -1.73 10.12 4.39
C TYR A 161 -1.64 8.76 5.06
N SER A 162 -1.59 8.73 6.39
CA SER A 162 -1.47 7.49 7.14
C SER A 162 -2.38 7.44 8.35
N ARG A 163 -2.92 6.26 8.61
CA ARG A 163 -3.67 5.94 9.82
C ARG A 163 -3.11 4.65 10.41
N SER A 164 -2.71 4.67 11.66
CA SER A 164 -2.10 3.54 12.32
C SER A 164 -2.94 3.04 13.49
N GLN A 165 -3.03 1.73 13.61
CA GLN A 165 -3.61 1.04 14.77
C GLN A 165 -2.51 0.18 15.40
N GLY A 166 -2.27 0.34 16.71
CA GLY A 166 -1.25 -0.42 17.46
C GLY A 166 -0.46 0.45 18.42
N ILE A 167 0.59 -0.15 19.00
CA ILE A 167 1.38 0.44 20.09
C ILE A 167 2.34 1.56 19.58
N PHE A 168 2.55 1.65 18.26
CA PHE A 168 3.49 2.61 17.68
C PHE A 168 2.75 3.76 16.99
N ALA A 169 3.00 4.98 17.45
CA ALA A 169 2.52 6.18 16.78
C ALA A 169 3.57 6.68 15.77
N GLY A 170 3.14 6.96 14.53
CA GLY A 170 3.94 7.60 13.50
C GLY A 170 4.92 6.67 12.77
N VAL A 171 4.48 6.12 11.65
CA VAL A 171 5.37 5.40 10.72
C VAL A 171 5.60 6.28 9.50
N SER A 172 6.85 6.70 9.29
CA SER A 172 7.27 7.27 8.01
C SER A 172 7.38 6.17 6.96
N LEU A 173 6.85 6.42 5.78
CA LEU A 173 7.08 5.61 4.58
C LEU A 173 8.36 5.99 3.82
N GLU A 174 9.09 7.01 4.26
CA GLU A 174 10.35 7.40 3.62
C GLU A 174 11.33 6.23 3.55
N GLY A 175 11.97 6.09 2.41
CA GLY A 175 12.84 4.94 2.13
C GLY A 175 12.09 3.62 1.89
N THR A 176 10.75 3.63 1.88
CA THR A 176 9.97 2.44 1.55
C THR A 176 9.97 2.20 0.05
N VAL A 177 10.28 0.97 -0.34
CA VAL A 177 10.19 0.53 -1.72
C VAL A 177 8.82 -0.07 -1.97
N ILE A 178 8.13 0.43 -2.98
CA ILE A 178 6.87 -0.11 -3.48
C ILE A 178 7.15 -0.77 -4.82
N ALA A 179 6.75 -2.02 -4.97
CA ALA A 179 6.93 -2.82 -6.16
C ALA A 179 5.59 -3.28 -6.75
N THR A 180 5.53 -3.42 -8.07
CA THR A 180 4.37 -4.01 -8.75
C THR A 180 4.30 -5.52 -8.48
N ARG A 181 3.10 -6.03 -8.24
CA ARG A 181 2.80 -7.45 -8.08
C ARG A 181 2.18 -7.98 -9.38
N TYR A 182 3.04 -8.27 -10.36
CA TYR A 182 2.62 -8.66 -11.71
C TYR A 182 1.74 -9.89 -11.76
N GLN A 183 2.07 -10.91 -10.99
CA GLN A 183 1.28 -12.14 -10.93
C GLN A 183 -0.14 -11.88 -10.47
N GLN A 184 -0.33 -11.01 -9.47
CA GLN A 184 -1.65 -10.64 -8.96
C GLN A 184 -2.44 -9.82 -9.98
N ASN A 185 -1.78 -8.97 -10.77
CA ASN A 185 -2.43 -8.31 -11.90
C ASN A 185 -2.92 -9.34 -12.92
N GLU A 186 -2.06 -10.28 -13.34
CA GLU A 186 -2.42 -11.31 -14.31
C GLU A 186 -3.59 -12.17 -13.81
N GLU A 187 -3.55 -12.63 -12.57
CA GLU A 187 -4.62 -13.41 -11.94
C GLU A 187 -5.95 -12.63 -11.89
N TYR A 188 -5.90 -11.35 -11.49
CA TYR A 188 -7.08 -10.50 -11.35
C TYR A 188 -7.73 -10.13 -12.67
N TYR A 189 -6.93 -9.85 -13.69
CA TYR A 189 -7.42 -9.50 -15.04
C TYR A 189 -7.67 -10.72 -15.92
N GLY A 190 -7.24 -11.92 -15.52
CA GLY A 190 -7.35 -13.16 -16.30
C GLY A 190 -6.47 -13.17 -17.55
N LYS A 191 -5.52 -12.26 -17.66
CA LYS A 191 -4.55 -12.10 -18.77
C LYS A 191 -3.35 -11.29 -18.28
N PRO A 192 -2.19 -11.35 -18.99
CA PRO A 192 -1.09 -10.44 -18.71
C PRO A 192 -1.55 -8.98 -18.70
N ALA A 193 -1.33 -8.29 -17.58
CA ALA A 193 -1.77 -6.92 -17.36
C ALA A 193 -0.63 -6.11 -16.72
N PHE A 194 0.05 -5.33 -17.56
CA PHE A 194 1.12 -4.44 -17.09
C PHE A 194 0.55 -3.13 -16.56
N PRO A 195 1.19 -2.50 -15.56
CA PRO A 195 0.71 -1.22 -15.03
C PRO A 195 0.52 -0.14 -16.10
N SER A 196 1.38 -0.08 -17.13
CA SER A 196 1.25 0.84 -18.26
C SER A 196 -0.09 0.69 -18.97
N ASP A 197 -0.47 -0.56 -19.26
CA ASP A 197 -1.68 -0.88 -20.02
C ASP A 197 -2.95 -0.69 -19.16
N ILE A 198 -2.81 -0.90 -17.85
CA ILE A 198 -3.89 -0.66 -16.89
C ILE A 198 -4.14 0.86 -16.78
N PHE A 199 -3.07 1.66 -16.62
CA PHE A 199 -3.17 3.10 -16.39
C PHE A 199 -3.53 3.90 -17.63
N SER A 200 -3.28 3.37 -18.85
CA SER A 200 -3.78 3.96 -20.09
C SER A 200 -5.31 3.86 -20.22
N GLY A 201 -5.92 2.92 -19.48
CA GLY A 201 -7.34 2.60 -19.60
C GLY A 201 -7.67 1.67 -20.79
N ASP A 202 -6.64 1.08 -21.42
CA ASP A 202 -6.82 0.14 -22.54
C ASP A 202 -7.34 -1.22 -22.06
N ILE A 203 -7.09 -1.54 -20.80
CA ILE A 203 -7.59 -2.76 -20.17
C ILE A 203 -8.83 -2.42 -19.35
N LYS A 204 -9.96 -3.05 -19.72
CA LYS A 204 -11.22 -2.91 -18.98
C LYS A 204 -11.04 -3.45 -17.54
N PRO A 205 -11.40 -2.68 -16.51
CA PRO A 205 -11.37 -3.14 -15.13
C PRO A 205 -12.28 -4.37 -14.94
N PRO A 206 -11.85 -5.38 -14.16
CA PRO A 206 -12.73 -6.45 -13.71
C PRO A 206 -13.91 -5.91 -12.91
N SER A 207 -15.03 -6.65 -12.90
CA SER A 207 -16.25 -6.23 -12.17
C SER A 207 -16.03 -6.03 -10.66
N GLY A 208 -15.09 -6.77 -10.07
CA GLY A 208 -14.71 -6.61 -8.66
C GLY A 208 -14.11 -5.23 -8.32
N ALA A 209 -13.60 -4.50 -9.31
CA ALA A 209 -13.07 -3.15 -9.11
C ALA A 209 -14.17 -2.07 -9.01
N GLN A 210 -15.41 -2.36 -9.44
CA GLN A 210 -16.44 -1.35 -9.64
C GLN A 210 -16.69 -0.50 -8.38
N LYS A 211 -16.82 -1.14 -7.21
CA LYS A 211 -17.06 -0.42 -5.95
C LYS A 211 -15.96 0.59 -5.63
N LEU A 212 -14.69 0.24 -5.89
CA LEU A 212 -13.56 1.16 -5.70
C LEU A 212 -13.63 2.33 -6.66
N LEU A 213 -13.95 2.07 -7.94
CA LEU A 213 -14.09 3.12 -8.94
C LEU A 213 -15.26 4.06 -8.61
N ASP A 214 -16.38 3.53 -8.12
CA ASP A 214 -17.54 4.32 -7.71
C ASP A 214 -17.22 5.23 -6.50
N VAL A 215 -16.44 4.74 -5.53
CA VAL A 215 -16.00 5.54 -4.39
C VAL A 215 -15.05 6.65 -4.84
N LEU A 216 -14.09 6.36 -5.70
CA LEU A 216 -13.13 7.34 -6.20
C LEU A 216 -13.78 8.36 -7.15
N SER A 217 -14.86 7.99 -7.86
CA SER A 217 -15.57 8.89 -8.79
C SER A 217 -16.35 10.01 -8.08
N LYS A 218 -16.49 9.95 -6.76
CA LYS A 218 -17.11 11.01 -5.95
C LYS A 218 -16.22 12.26 -5.84
N TYR A 219 -14.97 12.12 -6.21
CA TYR A 219 -13.95 13.17 -6.22
C TYR A 219 -13.53 13.54 -7.65
#